data_1c415a7b4a39602c914c07a7e661aa5a
#
_entry.id   1c415a7b4a39602c914c07a7e661aa5a
#
_cell.length_a   1.000
_cell.length_b   1.000
_cell.length_c   1.000
_cell.angle_alpha   90.00
_cell.angle_beta   90.00
_cell.angle_gamma   90.00
#
_symmetry.space_group_name_H-M   'P 1'
#
loop_
_entity.id
_entity.type
_entity.pdbx_description
1 polymer ?
#
loop_
_entity_poly.entity_id
_entity_poly.type
_entity_poly.pdbx_seq_one_letter_code
_entity_poly.pdbx_strand_id
1 'polypeptide(L)'
;VRSSAASDVYKRQVIEEFREGIIVGSACEQGEVYRAILDGKSDDEVLEIASFYDYLEIQPNGNNAFLVREGRVKDVQGLEDINKKIIATADKLGKLTVATCDVHFMDKSDSVFREIIMTGQGFTDAAQQAPLYFRTTQEMLDEFAYLGEETAREVVIENTNKIADMCEVIQPIPDGTYPPRIPGSDEELREICYKHVKDIYGDPLPEYVEKRLEKELSSIIEHGYAVLYIIAQRLVKFSMDHGYYVGSRGSVGSSFVAFAAEISEVNPLMPHYLCKHCKKSTFFMDGSIGS
;
A
#
# COMPACT_ATOMS: atom_id res chain seq x y z
N VAL A 1 -14.64 2.92 -17.51
CA VAL A 1 -13.27 2.44 -17.74
C VAL A 1 -12.39 3.67 -17.99
N ARG A 2 -11.55 4.01 -17.03
CA ARG A 2 -10.58 5.08 -17.22
C ARG A 2 -9.55 4.59 -18.24
N SER A 3 -9.26 5.41 -19.25
CA SER A 3 -8.26 5.11 -20.25
C SER A 3 -6.92 4.77 -19.57
N SER A 4 -6.51 3.52 -19.65
CA SER A 4 -5.23 3.05 -19.12
C SER A 4 -4.04 3.77 -19.78
N ALA A 5 -4.14 4.11 -21.05
CA ALA A 5 -3.05 4.73 -21.81
C ALA A 5 -2.54 6.05 -21.22
N ALA A 6 -3.42 6.98 -20.82
CA ALA A 6 -2.98 8.24 -20.19
C ALA A 6 -2.33 8.02 -18.82
N SER A 7 -2.83 7.02 -18.07
CA SER A 7 -2.23 6.64 -16.77
C SER A 7 -0.84 6.01 -16.96
N ASP A 8 -0.66 5.21 -18.01
CA ASP A 8 0.61 4.52 -18.27
C ASP A 8 1.69 5.49 -18.77
N VAL A 9 1.33 6.46 -19.62
CA VAL A 9 2.23 7.55 -20.02
C VAL A 9 2.71 8.37 -18.82
N TYR A 10 1.80 8.73 -17.92
CA TYR A 10 2.16 9.44 -16.69
C TYR A 10 3.12 8.62 -15.80
N LYS A 11 2.86 7.33 -15.65
CA LYS A 11 3.74 6.43 -14.87
C LYS A 11 5.14 6.34 -15.46
N ARG A 12 5.26 6.22 -16.79
CA ARG A 12 6.58 6.22 -17.47
C ARG A 12 7.34 7.53 -17.23
N GLN A 13 6.68 8.67 -17.38
CA GLN A 13 7.31 9.98 -17.12
C GLN A 13 7.85 10.09 -15.70
N VAL A 14 7.09 9.63 -14.69
CA VAL A 14 7.53 9.64 -13.30
C VAL A 14 8.72 8.69 -13.09
N ILE A 15 8.68 7.48 -13.69
CA ILE A 15 9.81 6.56 -13.61
C ILE A 15 11.05 7.15 -14.26
N GLU A 16 10.92 7.81 -15.40
CA GLU A 16 12.05 8.48 -16.09
C GLU A 16 12.64 9.63 -15.26
N GLU A 17 11.80 10.42 -14.60
CA GLU A 17 12.23 11.51 -13.72
C GLU A 17 13.05 10.99 -12.52
N PHE A 18 12.70 9.82 -11.99
CA PHE A 18 13.36 9.21 -10.82
C PHE A 18 14.17 7.95 -11.20
N ARG A 19 14.65 7.87 -12.44
CA ARG A 19 15.30 6.66 -12.97
C ARG A 19 16.62 6.31 -12.30
N GLU A 20 17.34 7.28 -11.79
CA GLU A 20 18.65 7.07 -11.17
C GLU A 20 18.55 6.13 -9.97
N GLY A 21 19.36 5.08 -9.95
CA GLY A 21 19.33 4.06 -8.88
C GLY A 21 18.17 3.07 -8.91
N ILE A 22 17.39 3.04 -10.01
CA ILE A 22 16.25 2.11 -10.17
C ILE A 22 16.49 1.17 -11.34
N ILE A 23 16.30 -0.14 -11.10
CA ILE A 23 16.29 -1.17 -12.15
C ILE A 23 14.82 -1.53 -12.44
N VAL A 24 14.41 -1.43 -13.71
CA VAL A 24 13.00 -1.64 -14.12
C VAL A 24 12.90 -2.86 -15.02
N GLY A 25 12.10 -3.85 -14.60
CA GLY A 25 11.77 -5.04 -15.38
C GLY A 25 10.49 -4.89 -16.18
N SER A 26 10.33 -5.74 -17.22
CA SER A 26 9.18 -5.69 -18.14
C SER A 26 7.88 -6.25 -17.55
N ALA A 27 7.90 -6.77 -16.33
CA ALA A 27 6.79 -7.42 -15.63
C ALA A 27 6.21 -8.67 -16.34
N CYS A 28 5.05 -9.15 -15.85
CA CYS A 28 4.37 -10.36 -16.29
C CYS A 28 3.59 -10.17 -17.61
N GLU A 29 2.61 -11.04 -17.86
CA GLU A 29 1.73 -10.99 -19.03
C GLU A 29 0.90 -9.70 -19.12
N GLN A 30 0.75 -8.95 -18.01
CA GLN A 30 0.12 -7.64 -18.00
C GLN A 30 1.08 -6.53 -18.39
N GLY A 31 2.38 -6.81 -18.46
CA GLY A 31 3.41 -5.87 -18.89
C GLY A 31 3.29 -5.51 -20.36
N GLU A 32 3.81 -4.33 -20.71
CA GLU A 32 3.68 -3.78 -22.08
C GLU A 32 4.39 -4.63 -23.14
N VAL A 33 5.53 -5.24 -22.81
CA VAL A 33 6.30 -6.08 -23.75
C VAL A 33 5.52 -7.34 -24.10
N TYR A 34 5.03 -8.07 -23.08
CA TYR A 34 4.26 -9.28 -23.30
C TYR A 34 2.98 -8.98 -24.09
N ARG A 35 2.25 -7.94 -23.71
CA ARG A 35 1.02 -7.50 -24.40
C ARG A 35 1.26 -7.09 -25.83
N ALA A 36 2.35 -6.37 -26.09
CA ALA A 36 2.71 -6.00 -27.47
C ALA A 36 2.93 -7.21 -28.37
N ILE A 37 3.58 -8.26 -27.85
CA ILE A 37 3.78 -9.52 -28.56
C ILE A 37 2.45 -10.25 -28.76
N LEU A 38 1.63 -10.35 -27.71
CA LEU A 38 0.34 -11.00 -27.73
C LEU A 38 -0.64 -10.33 -28.70
N ASP A 39 -0.60 -9.01 -28.81
CA ASP A 39 -1.42 -8.20 -29.71
C ASP A 39 -0.88 -8.19 -31.16
N GLY A 40 0.21 -8.91 -31.43
CA GLY A 40 0.78 -9.07 -32.76
C GLY A 40 1.47 -7.83 -33.32
N LYS A 41 2.02 -6.96 -32.46
CA LYS A 41 2.81 -5.81 -32.88
C LYS A 41 4.05 -6.24 -33.65
N SER A 42 4.55 -5.36 -34.51
CA SER A 42 5.79 -5.57 -35.28
C SER A 42 7.00 -5.71 -34.34
N ASP A 43 8.05 -6.37 -34.83
CA ASP A 43 9.28 -6.53 -34.06
C ASP A 43 9.91 -5.17 -33.68
N ASP A 44 9.84 -4.18 -34.56
CA ASP A 44 10.36 -2.83 -34.30
C ASP A 44 9.57 -2.15 -33.15
N GLU A 45 8.24 -2.25 -33.14
CA GLU A 45 7.41 -1.72 -32.05
C GLU A 45 7.70 -2.42 -30.71
N VAL A 46 7.90 -3.75 -30.74
CA VAL A 46 8.25 -4.52 -29.55
C VAL A 46 9.63 -4.11 -29.02
N LEU A 47 10.61 -3.91 -29.91
CA LEU A 47 11.95 -3.44 -29.54
C LEU A 47 11.90 -2.03 -28.93
N GLU A 48 11.12 -1.12 -29.51
CA GLU A 48 10.94 0.23 -28.96
C GLU A 48 10.36 0.19 -27.55
N ILE A 49 9.29 -0.58 -27.33
CA ILE A 49 8.67 -0.75 -26.01
C ILE A 49 9.67 -1.38 -25.03
N ALA A 50 10.38 -2.42 -25.43
CA ALA A 50 11.33 -3.14 -24.59
C ALA A 50 12.57 -2.30 -24.24
N SER A 51 12.90 -1.29 -25.06
CA SER A 51 14.05 -0.42 -24.83
C SER A 51 13.97 0.37 -23.51
N PHE A 52 12.75 0.63 -23.01
CA PHE A 52 12.51 1.32 -21.75
C PHE A 52 12.98 0.54 -20.51
N TYR A 53 12.93 -0.79 -20.55
CA TYR A 53 13.22 -1.68 -19.41
C TYR A 53 14.70 -2.02 -19.34
N ASP A 54 15.24 -2.28 -18.13
CA ASP A 54 16.63 -2.70 -17.93
C ASP A 54 16.81 -4.20 -18.17
N TYR A 55 15.78 -4.99 -17.85
CA TYR A 55 15.72 -6.41 -18.13
C TYR A 55 14.31 -6.84 -18.53
N LEU A 56 14.19 -7.98 -19.19
CA LEU A 56 12.90 -8.54 -19.58
C LEU A 56 12.57 -9.79 -18.73
N GLU A 57 11.28 -10.03 -18.53
CA GLU A 57 10.79 -11.16 -17.74
C GLU A 57 10.03 -12.17 -18.58
N ILE A 58 10.23 -13.44 -18.25
CA ILE A 58 9.41 -14.57 -18.69
C ILE A 58 8.89 -15.34 -17.50
N GLN A 59 7.74 -15.99 -17.66
CA GLN A 59 7.09 -16.76 -16.59
C GLN A 59 6.78 -18.19 -17.05
N PRO A 60 6.60 -19.15 -16.10
CA PRO A 60 6.13 -20.50 -16.40
C PRO A 60 4.85 -20.47 -17.24
N ASN A 61 4.76 -21.37 -18.22
CA ASN A 61 3.59 -21.46 -19.10
C ASN A 61 2.27 -21.63 -18.34
N GLY A 62 2.32 -22.34 -17.19
CA GLY A 62 1.17 -22.54 -16.31
C GLY A 62 0.58 -21.24 -15.77
N ASN A 63 1.40 -20.20 -15.56
CA ASN A 63 0.93 -18.89 -15.07
C ASN A 63 0.01 -18.22 -16.11
N ASN A 64 0.30 -18.45 -17.40
CA ASN A 64 -0.40 -17.83 -18.53
C ASN A 64 -1.38 -18.79 -19.26
N ALA A 65 -1.66 -19.97 -18.68
CA ALA A 65 -2.55 -20.96 -19.28
C ALA A 65 -3.99 -20.45 -19.52
N PHE A 66 -4.41 -19.41 -18.80
CA PHE A 66 -5.69 -18.76 -19.01
C PHE A 66 -5.81 -18.13 -20.42
N LEU A 67 -4.70 -17.65 -21.02
CA LEU A 67 -4.70 -17.12 -22.38
C LEU A 67 -5.08 -18.17 -23.43
N VAL A 68 -4.71 -19.43 -23.17
CA VAL A 68 -5.13 -20.57 -24.03
C VAL A 68 -6.62 -20.88 -23.82
N ARG A 69 -7.09 -20.87 -22.55
CA ARG A 69 -8.53 -21.09 -22.25
C ARG A 69 -9.43 -20.00 -22.84
N GLU A 70 -8.95 -18.79 -22.89
CA GLU A 70 -9.66 -17.64 -23.49
C GLU A 70 -9.53 -17.59 -25.03
N GLY A 71 -8.76 -18.47 -25.64
CA GLY A 71 -8.54 -18.51 -27.09
C GLY A 71 -7.67 -17.34 -27.61
N ARG A 72 -6.95 -16.63 -26.74
CA ARG A 72 -6.01 -15.56 -27.11
C ARG A 72 -4.70 -16.11 -27.63
N VAL A 73 -4.31 -17.28 -27.12
CA VAL A 73 -3.17 -18.08 -27.59
C VAL A 73 -3.69 -19.47 -27.96
N LYS A 74 -3.17 -20.04 -29.05
CA LYS A 74 -3.69 -21.29 -29.58
C LYS A 74 -3.52 -22.48 -28.65
N ASP A 75 -2.31 -22.62 -28.10
CA ASP A 75 -1.89 -23.76 -27.30
C ASP A 75 -0.65 -23.40 -26.45
N VAL A 76 -0.12 -24.35 -25.69
CA VAL A 76 1.09 -24.18 -24.87
C VAL A 76 2.29 -23.77 -25.71
N GLN A 77 2.43 -24.30 -26.94
CA GLN A 77 3.50 -23.93 -27.84
C GLN A 77 3.48 -22.42 -28.13
N GLY A 78 2.29 -21.82 -28.30
CA GLY A 78 2.16 -20.39 -28.47
C GLY A 78 2.64 -19.57 -27.26
N LEU A 79 2.47 -20.08 -26.04
CA LEU A 79 3.04 -19.46 -24.83
C LEU A 79 4.56 -19.53 -24.81
N GLU A 80 5.12 -20.70 -25.19
CA GLU A 80 6.56 -20.87 -25.34
C GLU A 80 7.16 -19.95 -26.41
N ASP A 81 6.46 -19.77 -27.53
CA ASP A 81 6.90 -18.88 -28.62
C ASP A 81 6.91 -17.42 -28.18
N ILE A 82 5.96 -16.98 -27.33
CA ILE A 82 6.00 -15.65 -26.72
C ILE A 82 7.24 -15.50 -25.84
N ASN A 83 7.51 -16.46 -24.94
CA ASN A 83 8.70 -16.42 -24.09
C ASN A 83 10.00 -16.40 -24.91
N LYS A 84 10.11 -17.22 -25.97
CA LYS A 84 11.25 -17.20 -26.90
C LYS A 84 11.39 -15.87 -27.60
N LYS A 85 10.27 -15.22 -27.98
CA LYS A 85 10.29 -13.91 -28.61
C LYS A 85 10.77 -12.82 -27.64
N ILE A 86 10.40 -12.90 -26.35
CA ILE A 86 10.90 -11.99 -25.31
C ILE A 86 12.41 -12.12 -25.17
N ILE A 87 12.94 -13.37 -25.09
CA ILE A 87 14.39 -13.63 -25.03
C ILE A 87 15.10 -13.03 -26.24
N ALA A 88 14.63 -13.34 -27.44
CA ALA A 88 15.23 -12.80 -28.68
C ALA A 88 15.17 -11.27 -28.76
N THR A 89 14.16 -10.65 -28.15
CA THR A 89 14.06 -9.18 -28.07
C THR A 89 15.10 -8.63 -27.10
N ALA A 90 15.28 -9.27 -25.95
CA ALA A 90 16.30 -8.90 -24.97
C ALA A 90 17.72 -9.02 -25.57
N ASP A 91 18.01 -10.12 -26.26
CA ASP A 91 19.29 -10.37 -26.92
C ASP A 91 19.63 -9.27 -27.95
N LYS A 92 18.64 -8.87 -28.79
CA LYS A 92 18.82 -7.78 -29.75
C LYS A 92 19.14 -6.44 -29.07
N LEU A 93 18.65 -6.22 -27.85
CA LEU A 93 18.88 -5.01 -27.06
C LEU A 93 20.10 -5.11 -26.13
N GLY A 94 20.76 -6.27 -26.05
CA GLY A 94 21.85 -6.53 -25.12
C GLY A 94 21.40 -6.51 -23.66
N LYS A 95 20.15 -6.91 -23.38
CA LYS A 95 19.55 -6.93 -22.05
C LYS A 95 19.41 -8.34 -21.51
N LEU A 96 19.36 -8.46 -20.18
CA LEU A 96 19.11 -9.74 -19.53
C LEU A 96 17.64 -10.14 -19.65
N THR A 97 17.40 -11.46 -19.80
CA THR A 97 16.08 -12.04 -19.55
C THR A 97 16.13 -12.84 -18.26
N VAL A 98 15.13 -12.69 -17.40
CA VAL A 98 14.99 -13.46 -16.15
C VAL A 98 13.69 -14.24 -16.14
N ALA A 99 13.73 -15.44 -15.57
CA ALA A 99 12.56 -16.27 -15.33
C ALA A 99 12.05 -16.03 -13.90
N THR A 100 10.85 -15.46 -13.76
CA THR A 100 10.20 -15.20 -12.47
C THR A 100 9.03 -16.16 -12.24
N CYS A 101 8.76 -16.48 -10.97
CA CYS A 101 7.76 -17.47 -10.59
C CYS A 101 6.37 -16.88 -10.33
N ASP A 102 6.29 -15.59 -10.01
CA ASP A 102 5.05 -14.91 -9.62
C ASP A 102 4.36 -15.58 -8.42
N VAL A 103 5.10 -15.73 -7.32
CA VAL A 103 4.66 -16.47 -6.13
C VAL A 103 3.53 -15.76 -5.41
N HIS A 104 2.39 -16.46 -5.20
CA HIS A 104 1.25 -15.99 -4.43
C HIS A 104 0.96 -16.87 -3.20
N PHE A 105 1.51 -18.08 -3.16
CA PHE A 105 1.38 -19.00 -2.02
C PHE A 105 2.58 -19.97 -1.96
N MET A 106 2.80 -20.60 -0.79
CA MET A 106 4.00 -21.43 -0.56
C MET A 106 3.90 -22.78 -1.25
N ASP A 107 2.94 -23.59 -0.88
CA ASP A 107 2.80 -24.95 -1.37
C ASP A 107 1.68 -25.09 -2.41
N LYS A 108 1.78 -26.08 -3.29
CA LYS A 108 0.73 -26.34 -4.30
C LYS A 108 -0.67 -26.49 -3.71
N SER A 109 -0.76 -27.06 -2.51
CA SER A 109 -2.02 -27.24 -1.77
C SER A 109 -2.65 -25.95 -1.28
N ASP A 110 -1.88 -24.87 -1.15
CA ASP A 110 -2.35 -23.59 -0.61
C ASP A 110 -3.19 -22.78 -1.62
N SER A 111 -3.24 -23.24 -2.86
CA SER A 111 -4.11 -22.67 -3.90
C SER A 111 -5.57 -22.55 -3.44
N VAL A 112 -6.04 -23.46 -2.59
CA VAL A 112 -7.40 -23.44 -2.03
C VAL A 112 -7.67 -22.19 -1.19
N PHE A 113 -6.69 -21.71 -0.43
CA PHE A 113 -6.85 -20.49 0.38
C PHE A 113 -7.00 -19.26 -0.51
N ARG A 114 -6.21 -19.19 -1.58
CA ARG A 114 -6.33 -18.11 -2.57
C ARG A 114 -7.68 -18.17 -3.28
N GLU A 115 -8.15 -19.38 -3.66
CA GLU A 115 -9.48 -19.58 -4.25
C GLU A 115 -10.60 -19.05 -3.35
N ILE A 116 -10.54 -19.35 -2.04
CA ILE A 116 -11.52 -18.85 -1.07
C ILE A 116 -11.51 -17.31 -1.01
N ILE A 117 -10.33 -16.70 -0.95
CA ILE A 117 -10.20 -15.23 -0.89
C ILE A 117 -10.73 -14.59 -2.18
N MET A 118 -10.35 -15.10 -3.34
CA MET A 118 -10.78 -14.58 -4.64
C MET A 118 -12.29 -14.74 -4.85
N THR A 119 -12.84 -15.88 -4.44
CA THR A 119 -14.29 -16.10 -4.47
C THR A 119 -15.02 -15.08 -3.59
N GLY A 120 -14.49 -14.81 -2.39
CA GLY A 120 -15.03 -13.79 -1.48
C GLY A 120 -14.96 -12.37 -2.04
N GLN A 121 -14.02 -12.11 -2.95
CA GLN A 121 -13.89 -10.85 -3.68
C GLN A 121 -14.72 -10.77 -4.96
N GLY A 122 -15.43 -11.85 -5.32
CA GLY A 122 -16.34 -11.90 -6.46
C GLY A 122 -15.68 -12.28 -7.80
N PHE A 123 -14.46 -12.85 -7.79
CA PHE A 123 -13.84 -13.37 -9.02
C PHE A 123 -14.55 -14.65 -9.48
N THR A 124 -15.02 -14.67 -10.71
CA THR A 124 -15.78 -15.80 -11.27
C THR A 124 -14.92 -16.98 -11.70
N ASP A 125 -13.64 -16.76 -11.91
CA ASP A 125 -12.63 -17.73 -12.33
C ASP A 125 -11.75 -18.24 -11.17
N ALA A 126 -12.12 -17.93 -9.93
CA ALA A 126 -11.36 -18.26 -8.72
C ALA A 126 -10.98 -19.76 -8.62
N ALA A 127 -11.83 -20.67 -9.11
CA ALA A 127 -11.57 -22.11 -9.14
C ALA A 127 -10.53 -22.54 -10.20
N GLN A 128 -10.16 -21.65 -11.14
CA GLN A 128 -9.19 -21.94 -12.21
C GLN A 128 -7.83 -21.30 -11.92
N GLN A 129 -7.31 -21.55 -10.72
CA GLN A 129 -6.06 -20.96 -10.25
C GLN A 129 -4.88 -21.29 -11.16
N ALA A 130 -4.07 -20.28 -11.45
CA ALA A 130 -2.73 -20.49 -11.97
C ALA A 130 -1.84 -21.11 -10.87
N PRO A 131 -0.83 -21.93 -11.23
CA PRO A 131 0.03 -22.63 -10.25
C PRO A 131 1.10 -21.68 -9.69
N LEU A 132 0.69 -20.66 -8.96
CA LEU A 132 1.53 -19.56 -8.45
C LEU A 132 2.17 -19.91 -7.08
N TYR A 133 2.59 -21.17 -6.91
CA TYR A 133 3.30 -21.62 -5.71
C TYR A 133 4.80 -21.31 -5.78
N PHE A 134 5.46 -21.31 -4.63
CA PHE A 134 6.91 -21.12 -4.56
C PHE A 134 7.65 -22.34 -5.13
N ARG A 135 8.20 -22.19 -6.32
CA ARG A 135 8.97 -23.25 -6.99
C ARG A 135 10.42 -23.25 -6.53
N THR A 136 10.97 -24.44 -6.37
CA THR A 136 12.41 -24.64 -6.22
C THR A 136 13.14 -24.31 -7.51
N THR A 137 14.48 -24.12 -7.44
CA THR A 137 15.31 -23.93 -8.64
C THR A 137 15.14 -25.05 -9.65
N GLN A 138 15.06 -26.32 -9.19
CA GLN A 138 14.88 -27.46 -10.09
C GLN A 138 13.51 -27.41 -10.78
N GLU A 139 12.43 -27.12 -10.04
CA GLU A 139 11.11 -26.97 -10.64
C GLU A 139 11.06 -25.83 -11.67
N MET A 140 11.77 -24.70 -11.40
CA MET A 140 11.90 -23.65 -12.40
C MET A 140 12.68 -24.08 -13.64
N LEU A 141 13.77 -24.82 -13.49
CA LEU A 141 14.51 -25.37 -14.63
C LEU A 141 13.64 -26.33 -15.46
N ASP A 142 12.83 -27.16 -14.80
CA ASP A 142 11.90 -28.09 -15.46
C ASP A 142 10.81 -27.31 -16.26
N GLU A 143 10.27 -26.22 -15.72
CA GLU A 143 9.29 -25.34 -16.40
C GLU A 143 9.84 -24.72 -17.69
N PHE A 144 11.14 -24.43 -17.74
CA PHE A 144 11.81 -23.81 -18.89
C PHE A 144 12.67 -24.77 -19.72
N ALA A 145 12.55 -26.10 -19.49
CA ALA A 145 13.33 -27.12 -20.21
C ALA A 145 13.16 -27.06 -21.75
N TYR A 146 12.04 -26.52 -22.23
CA TYR A 146 11.77 -26.32 -23.66
C TYR A 146 12.70 -25.29 -24.34
N LEU A 147 13.44 -24.49 -23.55
CA LEU A 147 14.44 -23.55 -24.05
C LEU A 147 15.81 -24.21 -24.30
N GLY A 148 15.99 -25.45 -23.84
CA GLY A 148 17.29 -26.14 -23.76
C GLY A 148 18.02 -25.81 -22.46
N GLU A 149 18.95 -26.72 -22.07
CA GLU A 149 19.61 -26.67 -20.75
C GLU A 149 20.37 -25.35 -20.51
N GLU A 150 21.12 -24.88 -21.51
CA GLU A 150 21.95 -23.67 -21.40
C GLU A 150 21.08 -22.42 -21.17
N THR A 151 20.09 -22.17 -22.04
CA THR A 151 19.20 -21.02 -21.94
C THR A 151 18.33 -21.07 -20.68
N ALA A 152 17.80 -22.26 -20.33
CA ALA A 152 17.03 -22.42 -19.09
C ALA A 152 17.87 -22.06 -17.86
N ARG A 153 19.12 -22.55 -17.78
CA ARG A 153 20.04 -22.23 -16.71
C ARG A 153 20.36 -20.71 -16.67
N GLU A 154 20.61 -20.12 -17.83
CA GLU A 154 20.88 -18.69 -17.93
C GLU A 154 19.73 -17.84 -17.36
N VAL A 155 18.49 -18.05 -17.83
CA VAL A 155 17.35 -17.21 -17.41
C VAL A 155 16.87 -17.49 -16.00
N VAL A 156 16.98 -18.73 -15.50
CA VAL A 156 16.51 -19.14 -14.17
C VAL A 156 17.53 -18.86 -13.08
N ILE A 157 18.82 -19.05 -13.34
CA ILE A 157 19.85 -18.99 -12.31
C ILE A 157 20.79 -17.80 -12.52
N GLU A 158 21.42 -17.71 -13.69
CA GLU A 158 22.53 -16.78 -13.86
C GLU A 158 22.05 -15.34 -13.93
N ASN A 159 21.06 -15.06 -14.75
CA ASN A 159 20.56 -13.70 -14.95
C ASN A 159 19.79 -13.18 -13.73
N THR A 160 19.05 -14.06 -13.01
CA THR A 160 18.39 -13.67 -11.76
C THR A 160 19.40 -13.27 -10.69
N ASN A 161 20.52 -14.00 -10.58
CA ASN A 161 21.61 -13.64 -9.68
C ASN A 161 22.30 -12.32 -10.12
N LYS A 162 22.56 -12.13 -11.42
CA LYS A 162 23.13 -10.86 -11.92
C LYS A 162 22.26 -9.66 -11.55
N ILE A 163 20.92 -9.76 -11.67
CA ILE A 163 20.03 -8.67 -11.26
C ILE A 163 20.08 -8.45 -9.75
N ALA A 164 20.10 -9.53 -8.95
CA ALA A 164 20.23 -9.41 -7.50
C ALA A 164 21.55 -8.76 -7.09
N ASP A 165 22.64 -9.08 -7.76
CA ASP A 165 23.98 -8.52 -7.50
C ASP A 165 24.10 -7.03 -7.89
N MET A 166 23.23 -6.53 -8.78
CA MET A 166 23.11 -5.12 -9.11
C MET A 166 22.43 -4.31 -8.01
N CYS A 167 21.67 -4.97 -7.12
CA CYS A 167 20.90 -4.29 -6.08
C CYS A 167 21.81 -4.01 -4.85
N GLU A 168 21.75 -2.76 -4.37
CA GLU A 168 22.41 -2.37 -3.14
C GLU A 168 21.47 -2.53 -1.93
N VAL A 169 22.06 -2.72 -0.75
CA VAL A 169 21.30 -2.71 0.51
C VAL A 169 20.94 -1.26 0.81
N ILE A 170 19.64 -0.94 0.71
CA ILE A 170 19.12 0.39 1.03
C ILE A 170 18.15 0.30 2.22
N GLN A 171 18.01 1.41 2.92
CA GLN A 171 16.99 1.60 3.94
C GLN A 171 15.90 2.52 3.38
N PRO A 172 14.83 1.97 2.77
CA PRO A 172 13.83 2.78 2.08
C PRO A 172 13.01 3.67 3.02
N ILE A 173 12.89 3.27 4.29
CA ILE A 173 12.23 4.07 5.33
C ILE A 173 13.30 4.47 6.35
N PRO A 174 13.65 5.77 6.46
CA PRO A 174 14.60 6.24 7.46
C PRO A 174 14.13 5.92 8.88
N ASP A 175 15.11 5.70 9.79
CA ASP A 175 14.81 5.51 11.21
C ASP A 175 14.20 6.78 11.82
N GLY A 176 13.23 6.59 12.71
CA GLY A 176 12.57 7.66 13.43
C GLY A 176 11.15 7.98 12.95
N THR A 177 10.60 9.04 13.50
CA THR A 177 9.28 9.59 13.15
C THR A 177 9.44 10.99 12.59
N TYR A 178 8.73 11.28 11.51
CA TYR A 178 8.84 12.55 10.78
C TYR A 178 7.47 13.25 10.71
N PRO A 179 6.92 13.71 11.86
CA PRO A 179 5.67 14.44 11.85
C PRO A 179 5.83 15.76 11.06
N PRO A 180 4.80 16.22 10.35
CA PRO A 180 4.83 17.51 9.70
C PRO A 180 5.07 18.61 10.76
N ARG A 181 5.58 19.76 10.34
CA ARG A 181 5.81 20.91 11.23
C ARG A 181 4.85 22.03 10.85
N ILE A 182 4.02 22.45 11.81
CA ILE A 182 3.17 23.63 11.70
C ILE A 182 3.62 24.55 12.84
N PRO A 183 4.24 25.71 12.55
CA PRO A 183 4.65 26.66 13.59
C PRO A 183 3.46 27.07 14.46
N GLY A 184 3.66 27.09 15.78
CA GLY A 184 2.64 27.49 16.74
C GLY A 184 1.59 26.41 17.05
N SER A 185 1.76 25.18 16.58
CA SER A 185 0.78 24.09 16.83
C SER A 185 0.61 23.76 18.30
N ASP A 186 1.64 23.91 19.11
CA ASP A 186 1.61 23.59 20.55
C ASP A 186 0.73 24.61 21.29
N GLU A 187 0.94 25.89 21.02
CA GLU A 187 0.16 26.99 21.59
C GLU A 187 -1.29 26.95 21.07
N GLU A 188 -1.47 26.75 19.77
CA GLU A 188 -2.80 26.67 19.14
C GLU A 188 -3.63 25.53 19.74
N LEU A 189 -3.03 24.34 19.92
CA LEU A 189 -3.72 23.21 20.52
C LEU A 189 -4.14 23.51 21.96
N ARG A 190 -3.23 24.10 22.74
CA ARG A 190 -3.50 24.49 24.13
C ARG A 190 -4.64 25.51 24.21
N GLU A 191 -4.60 26.52 23.35
CA GLU A 191 -5.63 27.56 23.31
C GLU A 191 -7.02 27.00 22.96
N ILE A 192 -7.10 26.17 21.90
CA ILE A 192 -8.36 25.53 21.49
C ILE A 192 -8.94 24.69 22.63
N CYS A 193 -8.11 23.83 23.23
CA CYS A 193 -8.54 22.95 24.30
C CYS A 193 -9.04 23.72 25.53
N TYR A 194 -8.29 24.70 26.01
CA TYR A 194 -8.68 25.49 27.18
C TYR A 194 -9.94 26.31 26.92
N LYS A 195 -10.07 26.91 25.74
CA LYS A 195 -11.26 27.64 25.36
C LYS A 195 -12.51 26.74 25.42
N HIS A 196 -12.47 25.62 24.72
CA HIS A 196 -13.62 24.72 24.65
C HIS A 196 -13.98 24.12 26.03
N VAL A 197 -12.98 23.71 26.81
CA VAL A 197 -13.22 23.14 28.13
C VAL A 197 -13.76 24.19 29.13
N LYS A 198 -13.29 25.45 29.08
CA LYS A 198 -13.84 26.57 29.88
C LYS A 198 -15.28 26.91 29.48
N ASP A 199 -15.61 26.83 28.20
CA ASP A 199 -16.98 27.01 27.72
C ASP A 199 -17.93 25.95 28.29
N ILE A 200 -17.45 24.73 28.53
CA ILE A 200 -18.21 23.64 29.10
C ILE A 200 -18.28 23.71 30.62
N TYR A 201 -17.13 23.82 31.31
CA TYR A 201 -16.98 23.61 32.77
C TYR A 201 -16.87 24.94 33.56
N GLY A 202 -16.71 26.09 32.88
CA GLY A 202 -16.54 27.39 33.51
C GLY A 202 -15.08 27.79 33.76
N ASP A 203 -14.86 29.01 34.27
CA ASP A 203 -13.56 29.53 34.65
C ASP A 203 -13.67 30.08 36.08
N PRO A 204 -12.89 29.55 37.05
CA PRO A 204 -11.85 28.52 36.91
C PRO A 204 -12.38 27.14 36.61
N LEU A 205 -11.54 26.30 35.97
CA LEU A 205 -11.84 24.87 35.70
C LEU A 205 -11.89 24.10 37.02
N PRO A 206 -12.74 23.04 37.11
CA PRO A 206 -12.65 22.08 38.20
C PRO A 206 -11.27 21.40 38.21
N GLU A 207 -10.66 21.25 39.38
CA GLU A 207 -9.30 20.70 39.53
C GLU A 207 -9.09 19.34 38.82
N TYR A 208 -10.07 18.46 38.86
CA TYR A 208 -10.02 17.15 38.18
C TYR A 208 -9.92 17.31 36.66
N VAL A 209 -10.69 18.22 36.08
CA VAL A 209 -10.73 18.51 34.64
C VAL A 209 -9.40 19.11 34.20
N GLU A 210 -8.90 20.12 34.93
CA GLU A 210 -7.64 20.79 34.62
C GLU A 210 -6.46 19.84 34.70
N LYS A 211 -6.35 19.05 35.79
CA LYS A 211 -5.29 18.02 35.92
C LYS A 211 -5.29 17.02 34.79
N ARG A 212 -6.47 16.56 34.35
CA ARG A 212 -6.57 15.62 33.24
C ARG A 212 -6.14 16.26 31.93
N LEU A 213 -6.58 17.50 31.66
CA LEU A 213 -6.23 18.25 30.46
C LEU A 213 -4.72 18.48 30.38
N GLU A 214 -4.11 19.02 31.46
CA GLU A 214 -2.68 19.29 31.49
C GLU A 214 -1.84 18.03 31.37
N LYS A 215 -2.23 16.95 31.99
CA LYS A 215 -1.52 15.66 31.86
C LYS A 215 -1.42 15.19 30.41
N GLU A 216 -2.52 15.28 29.66
CA GLU A 216 -2.53 14.84 28.25
C GLU A 216 -1.83 15.85 27.34
N LEU A 217 -2.12 17.17 27.50
CA LEU A 217 -1.49 18.22 26.68
C LEU A 217 0.04 18.21 26.83
N SER A 218 0.52 18.13 28.08
CA SER A 218 1.98 18.11 28.31
C SER A 218 2.66 16.94 27.61
N SER A 219 2.08 15.75 27.70
CA SER A 219 2.61 14.55 27.02
C SER A 219 2.56 14.69 25.50
N ILE A 220 1.46 15.19 24.92
CA ILE A 220 1.29 15.36 23.48
C ILE A 220 2.32 16.38 22.94
N ILE A 221 2.50 17.50 23.64
CA ILE A 221 3.42 18.57 23.25
C ILE A 221 4.89 18.10 23.41
N GLU A 222 5.24 17.50 24.54
CA GLU A 222 6.59 17.00 24.82
C GLU A 222 7.06 16.01 23.75
N HIS A 223 6.16 15.14 23.27
CA HIS A 223 6.48 14.17 22.22
C HIS A 223 6.32 14.72 20.78
N GLY A 224 5.98 15.99 20.60
CA GLY A 224 5.86 16.64 19.28
C GLY A 224 4.62 16.23 18.49
N TYR A 225 3.56 15.75 19.15
CA TYR A 225 2.34 15.28 18.49
C TYR A 225 1.24 16.34 18.37
N ALA A 226 1.42 17.55 18.91
CA ALA A 226 0.43 18.61 18.84
C ALA A 226 0.00 18.93 17.40
N VAL A 227 0.94 18.91 16.46
CA VAL A 227 0.67 19.14 15.03
C VAL A 227 -0.33 18.12 14.45
N LEU A 228 -0.31 16.86 14.89
CA LEU A 228 -1.24 15.82 14.43
C LEU A 228 -2.65 16.09 14.93
N TYR A 229 -2.78 16.57 16.18
CA TYR A 229 -4.06 17.00 16.74
C TYR A 229 -4.61 18.23 16.00
N ILE A 230 -3.78 19.22 15.68
CA ILE A 230 -4.19 20.39 14.88
C ILE A 230 -4.65 20.00 13.49
N ILE A 231 -3.93 19.09 12.81
CA ILE A 231 -4.35 18.57 11.50
C ILE A 231 -5.71 17.87 11.62
N ALA A 232 -5.87 16.96 12.60
CA ALA A 232 -7.11 16.23 12.81
C ALA A 232 -8.27 17.21 13.13
N GLN A 233 -8.06 18.18 14.01
CA GLN A 233 -9.04 19.20 14.36
C GLN A 233 -9.50 20.00 13.13
N ARG A 234 -8.56 20.46 12.30
CA ARG A 234 -8.88 21.21 11.08
C ARG A 234 -9.66 20.37 10.08
N LEU A 235 -9.32 19.08 9.93
CA LEU A 235 -10.04 18.15 9.04
C LEU A 235 -11.46 17.87 9.53
N VAL A 236 -11.63 17.61 10.84
CA VAL A 236 -12.95 17.37 11.44
C VAL A 236 -13.81 18.62 11.30
N LYS A 237 -13.25 19.79 11.68
CA LYS A 237 -13.94 21.08 11.56
C LYS A 237 -14.37 21.35 10.11
N PHE A 238 -13.47 21.15 9.15
CA PHE A 238 -13.79 21.33 7.73
C PHE A 238 -14.95 20.44 7.29
N SER A 239 -14.95 19.16 7.67
CA SER A 239 -16.06 18.25 7.38
C SER A 239 -17.38 18.71 7.99
N MET A 240 -17.36 19.07 9.26
CA MET A 240 -18.55 19.53 9.99
C MET A 240 -19.11 20.84 9.41
N ASP A 241 -18.26 21.78 9.06
CA ASP A 241 -18.65 23.07 8.43
C ASP A 241 -19.30 22.85 7.05
N HIS A 242 -19.03 21.71 6.38
CA HIS A 242 -19.66 21.30 5.12
C HIS A 242 -20.86 20.35 5.30
N GLY A 243 -21.32 20.15 6.53
CA GLY A 243 -22.52 19.34 6.83
C GLY A 243 -22.27 17.83 6.88
N TYR A 244 -21.01 17.38 6.94
CA TYR A 244 -20.66 15.98 7.09
C TYR A 244 -20.28 15.66 8.53
N TYR A 245 -20.95 14.68 9.13
CA TYR A 245 -20.63 14.22 10.48
C TYR A 245 -19.36 13.37 10.49
N VAL A 246 -18.53 13.61 11.51
CA VAL A 246 -17.33 12.81 11.77
C VAL A 246 -17.50 12.12 13.11
N GLY A 247 -17.49 10.80 13.13
CA GLY A 247 -17.58 9.99 14.35
C GLY A 247 -16.20 9.52 14.82
N SER A 248 -16.01 9.49 16.12
CA SER A 248 -14.79 8.96 16.75
C SER A 248 -14.70 7.44 16.60
N ARG A 249 -13.49 6.93 16.37
CA ARG A 249 -13.23 5.50 16.26
C ARG A 249 -11.95 5.10 17.01
N GLY A 250 -12.04 3.94 17.71
CA GLY A 250 -10.90 3.39 18.43
C GLY A 250 -10.50 4.22 19.65
N SER A 251 -9.21 4.23 19.96
CA SER A 251 -8.65 4.84 21.18
C SER A 251 -8.78 6.36 21.27
N VAL A 252 -9.08 7.07 20.19
CA VAL A 252 -9.28 8.51 20.21
C VAL A 252 -10.42 8.93 21.14
N GLY A 253 -11.43 8.07 21.32
CA GLY A 253 -12.54 8.29 22.25
C GLY A 253 -12.14 8.27 23.73
N SER A 254 -10.93 7.83 24.09
CA SER A 254 -10.39 7.86 25.45
C SER A 254 -9.49 9.09 25.73
N SER A 255 -9.19 9.91 24.73
CA SER A 255 -8.39 11.12 24.88
C SER A 255 -9.26 12.33 25.22
N PHE A 256 -8.98 12.96 26.38
CA PHE A 256 -9.67 14.17 26.77
C PHE A 256 -9.22 15.38 25.93
N VAL A 257 -7.97 15.40 25.48
CA VAL A 257 -7.50 16.43 24.53
C VAL A 257 -8.20 16.30 23.18
N ALA A 258 -8.47 15.09 22.69
CA ALA A 258 -9.25 14.93 21.46
C ALA A 258 -10.69 15.47 21.59
N PHE A 259 -11.32 15.28 22.73
CA PHE A 259 -12.61 15.90 23.06
C PHE A 259 -12.48 17.43 23.18
N ALA A 260 -11.49 17.91 23.94
CA ALA A 260 -11.24 19.33 24.16
C ALA A 260 -10.89 20.10 22.87
N ALA A 261 -10.24 19.45 21.93
CA ALA A 261 -9.93 20.01 20.61
C ALA A 261 -11.04 19.81 19.56
N GLU A 262 -12.22 19.33 19.98
CA GLU A 262 -13.38 19.08 19.08
C GLU A 262 -13.07 18.07 17.94
N ILE A 263 -12.12 17.15 18.18
CA ILE A 263 -11.82 16.04 17.26
C ILE A 263 -12.78 14.88 17.51
N SER A 264 -13.17 14.69 18.79
CA SER A 264 -14.07 13.64 19.26
C SER A 264 -15.27 14.24 19.97
N GLU A 265 -16.45 13.67 19.75
CA GLU A 265 -17.66 13.99 20.48
C GLU A 265 -17.75 13.27 21.85
N VAL A 266 -16.85 12.31 22.09
CA VAL A 266 -16.86 11.48 23.28
C VAL A 266 -16.08 12.17 24.41
N ASN A 267 -16.76 12.48 25.51
CA ASN A 267 -16.13 12.97 26.73
C ASN A 267 -15.65 11.78 27.60
N PRO A 268 -14.33 11.54 27.71
CA PRO A 268 -13.80 10.38 28.42
C PRO A 268 -13.62 10.59 29.94
N LEU A 269 -14.07 11.71 30.48
CA LEU A 269 -14.02 11.93 31.91
C LEU A 269 -14.97 10.97 32.64
N MET A 270 -14.70 10.76 33.91
CA MET A 270 -15.60 9.97 34.77
C MET A 270 -17.02 10.49 34.69
N PRO A 271 -18.05 9.63 34.88
CA PRO A 271 -19.46 10.05 34.89
C PRO A 271 -19.67 11.23 35.83
N HIS A 272 -20.41 12.25 35.36
CA HIS A 272 -20.63 13.46 36.12
C HIS A 272 -21.91 14.19 35.72
N TYR A 273 -22.45 14.94 36.64
CA TYR A 273 -23.46 15.94 36.35
C TYR A 273 -22.81 17.29 36.15
N LEU A 274 -23.31 18.04 35.15
CA LEU A 274 -22.88 19.38 34.84
C LEU A 274 -24.10 20.30 34.70
N CYS A 275 -24.14 21.37 35.48
CA CYS A 275 -25.16 22.40 35.34
C CYS A 275 -24.79 23.34 34.16
N LYS A 276 -25.62 23.38 33.13
CA LYS A 276 -25.37 24.23 31.95
C LYS A 276 -25.37 25.72 32.27
N HIS A 277 -26.05 26.16 33.37
CA HIS A 277 -26.12 27.59 33.73
C HIS A 277 -24.96 28.03 34.62
N CYS A 278 -24.74 27.34 35.74
CA CYS A 278 -23.73 27.76 36.72
C CYS A 278 -22.39 26.98 36.59
N LYS A 279 -22.30 26.06 35.63
CA LYS A 279 -21.12 25.24 35.34
C LYS A 279 -20.64 24.35 36.49
N LYS A 280 -21.39 24.27 37.59
CA LYS A 280 -21.06 23.38 38.70
C LYS A 280 -21.11 21.92 38.23
N SER A 281 -20.02 21.20 38.46
CA SER A 281 -19.89 19.79 38.14
C SER A 281 -19.74 18.91 39.37
N THR A 282 -20.23 17.68 39.30
CA THR A 282 -20.10 16.66 40.35
C THR A 282 -19.70 15.35 39.71
N PHE A 283 -18.47 14.87 39.99
CA PHE A 283 -17.90 13.65 39.44
C PHE A 283 -18.12 12.46 40.35
N PHE A 284 -18.43 11.31 39.77
CA PHE A 284 -18.64 10.04 40.48
C PHE A 284 -17.40 9.17 40.31
N MET A 285 -16.53 9.17 41.34
CA MET A 285 -15.24 8.47 41.32
C MET A 285 -15.34 7.06 41.97
N ASP A 286 -16.48 6.70 42.52
CA ASP A 286 -16.71 5.48 43.31
C ASP A 286 -17.35 4.34 42.50
N GLY A 287 -17.56 4.54 41.18
CA GLY A 287 -18.24 3.56 40.33
C GLY A 287 -19.74 3.44 40.58
N SER A 288 -20.37 4.35 41.37
CA SER A 288 -21.79 4.32 41.71
C SER A 288 -22.72 4.60 40.52
N ILE A 289 -22.19 5.17 39.44
CA ILE A 289 -22.88 5.33 38.16
C ILE A 289 -22.11 4.54 37.12
N GLY A 290 -22.79 3.59 36.49
CA GLY A 290 -22.22 2.54 35.70
C GLY A 290 -21.29 3.00 34.57
N SER A 291 -20.33 2.14 34.29
CA SER A 291 -19.46 2.12 33.13
C SER A 291 -20.25 1.83 31.86
#